data_b597ac3c7784c2d8ba1ef64bcf667b9b
#
_entry.id   b597ac3c7784c2d8ba1ef64bcf667b9b
#
_cell.length_a   1.000
_cell.length_b   1.000
_cell.length_c   1.000
_cell.angle_alpha   90.00
_cell.angle_beta   90.00
_cell.angle_gamma   90.00
#
_symmetry.space_group_name_H-M   'P 1'
#
loop_
_entity.id
_entity.type
_entity.pdbx_description
1 polymer ?
#
loop_
_entity_poly.entity_id
_entity_poly.type
_entity_poly.pdbx_seq_one_letter_code
_entity_poly.pdbx_strand_id
1 'polypeptide(L)'
;MAIEAVVTCTETERAIGKMAGFEDRLRALFPAIGVLHPEGGDSDISLAHVLQTAALALQAQAGCPVTFARTTATTDPGVYQVVVEYSEEAVGRKAFEDAQQLIQAALGNGSFDADKAVADLRELDEDE
;
A
#
# COMPACT_ATOMS: atom_id res chain seq x y z
N MET A 1 -6.93 -15.48 -4.54
CA MET A 1 -7.58 -15.00 -3.28
C MET A 1 -7.21 -13.55 -3.04
N ALA A 2 -8.04 -12.82 -2.34
CA ALA A 2 -7.80 -11.40 -2.12
C ALA A 2 -8.33 -10.95 -0.75
N ILE A 3 -7.65 -9.95 -0.17
CA ILE A 3 -8.12 -9.24 1.01
C ILE A 3 -8.96 -8.07 0.53
N GLU A 4 -10.14 -7.92 1.13
CA GLU A 4 -11.02 -6.77 0.89
C GLU A 4 -11.08 -5.94 2.17
N ALA A 5 -10.90 -4.64 2.05
CA ALA A 5 -10.95 -3.73 3.18
C ALA A 5 -11.70 -2.46 2.80
N VAL A 6 -12.36 -1.88 3.80
CA VAL A 6 -13.00 -0.57 3.64
C VAL A 6 -12.12 0.47 4.33
N VAL A 7 -11.70 1.48 3.58
CA VAL A 7 -10.79 2.51 4.07
C VAL A 7 -11.52 3.85 4.03
N THR A 8 -11.58 4.51 5.18
CA THR A 8 -12.16 5.85 5.30
C THR A 8 -11.02 6.86 5.33
N CYS A 9 -11.06 7.80 4.39
CA CYS A 9 -10.03 8.82 4.24
C CYS A 9 -10.57 10.19 4.66
N THR A 10 -9.74 10.95 5.37
CA THR A 10 -10.02 12.36 5.64
C THR A 10 -9.90 13.16 4.34
N GLU A 11 -10.31 14.43 4.37
CA GLU A 11 -10.20 15.28 3.19
C GLU A 11 -8.76 15.36 2.67
N THR A 12 -7.79 15.47 3.56
CA THR A 12 -6.37 15.47 3.19
C THR A 12 -5.95 14.12 2.60
N GLU A 13 -6.41 13.03 3.20
CA GLU A 13 -6.05 11.68 2.78
C GLU A 13 -6.64 11.30 1.43
N ARG A 14 -7.75 11.91 1.03
CA ARG A 14 -8.33 11.68 -0.31
C ARG A 14 -7.43 12.21 -1.44
N ALA A 15 -6.57 13.17 -1.13
CA ALA A 15 -5.66 13.77 -2.10
C ALA A 15 -4.23 13.77 -1.53
N ILE A 16 -3.83 12.65 -0.95
CA ILE A 16 -2.53 12.54 -0.28
C ILE A 16 -1.37 12.78 -1.24
N GLY A 17 -1.56 12.49 -2.51
CA GLY A 17 -0.56 12.74 -3.53
C GLY A 17 -0.20 14.19 -3.71
N LYS A 18 -1.09 15.11 -3.28
CA LYS A 18 -0.84 16.55 -3.32
C LYS A 18 -0.13 17.07 -2.08
N MET A 19 0.02 16.24 -1.06
CA MET A 19 0.71 16.63 0.16
C MET A 19 2.20 16.79 -0.11
N ALA A 20 2.73 17.98 0.18
CA ALA A 20 4.13 18.30 -0.12
C ALA A 20 5.09 17.31 0.55
N GLY A 21 5.95 16.70 -0.25
CA GLY A 21 6.98 15.80 0.23
C GLY A 21 6.52 14.40 0.60
N PHE A 22 5.23 14.10 0.58
CA PHE A 22 4.73 12.77 0.95
C PHE A 22 5.29 11.68 0.05
N GLU A 23 5.17 11.87 -1.27
CA GLU A 23 5.64 10.89 -2.25
C GLU A 23 7.15 10.66 -2.14
N ASP A 24 7.90 11.73 -1.94
CA ASP A 24 9.36 11.63 -1.79
C ASP A 24 9.73 10.85 -0.54
N ARG A 25 9.05 11.10 0.58
CA ARG A 25 9.28 10.35 1.82
C ARG A 25 8.90 8.88 1.67
N LEU A 26 7.79 8.61 1.00
CA LEU A 26 7.33 7.25 0.75
C LEU A 26 8.36 6.47 -0.06
N ARG A 27 8.86 7.06 -1.15
CA ARG A 27 9.88 6.41 -1.98
C ARG A 27 11.21 6.25 -1.28
N ALA A 28 11.55 7.19 -0.40
CA ALA A 28 12.77 7.07 0.40
C ALA A 28 12.69 5.87 1.35
N LEU A 29 11.50 5.62 1.90
CA LEU A 29 11.29 4.49 2.81
C LEU A 29 11.13 3.15 2.07
N PHE A 30 10.56 3.18 0.87
CA PHE A 30 10.32 1.97 0.08
C PHE A 30 10.46 2.27 -1.40
N PRO A 31 11.70 2.30 -1.93
CA PRO A 31 11.93 2.64 -3.35
C PRO A 31 11.20 1.73 -4.35
N ALA A 32 11.01 0.47 -3.99
CA ALA A 32 10.38 -0.51 -4.88
C ALA A 32 8.88 -0.27 -5.11
N ILE A 33 8.28 0.69 -4.40
CA ILE A 33 6.85 0.95 -4.56
C ILE A 33 6.48 1.42 -5.98
N GLY A 34 7.45 2.03 -6.67
CA GLY A 34 7.26 2.40 -8.07
C GLY A 34 6.41 3.65 -8.25
N VAL A 35 5.67 3.69 -9.36
CA VAL A 35 4.85 4.84 -9.74
C VAL A 35 3.50 4.77 -9.06
N LEU A 36 3.13 5.83 -8.35
CA LEU A 36 1.87 5.89 -7.62
C LEU A 36 0.71 6.47 -8.44
N HIS A 37 1.03 7.27 -9.44
CA HIS A 37 0.00 7.95 -10.23
C HIS A 37 -0.64 7.00 -11.23
N PRO A 38 -1.98 6.96 -11.30
CA PRO A 38 -2.63 6.18 -12.34
C PRO A 38 -2.24 6.73 -13.72
N GLU A 39 -2.32 5.87 -14.69
CA GLU A 39 -2.05 6.24 -16.07
C GLU A 39 -3.00 7.36 -16.49
N GLY A 40 -2.44 8.43 -17.04
CA GLY A 40 -3.21 9.62 -17.37
C GLY A 40 -2.79 10.84 -16.57
N GLY A 41 -1.96 10.67 -15.57
CA GLY A 41 -1.25 11.79 -14.93
C GLY A 41 -2.06 12.68 -14.02
N ASP A 42 -3.24 12.25 -13.59
CA ASP A 42 -3.97 13.04 -12.62
C ASP A 42 -3.42 12.78 -11.22
N SER A 43 -3.27 13.86 -10.46
CA SER A 43 -2.60 13.86 -9.18
C SER A 43 -3.49 13.44 -7.99
N ASP A 44 -4.74 13.07 -8.24
CA ASP A 44 -5.66 12.73 -7.17
C ASP A 44 -5.49 11.28 -6.71
N ILE A 45 -4.41 11.06 -5.96
CA ILE A 45 -4.15 9.76 -5.36
C ILE A 45 -4.64 9.79 -3.93
N SER A 46 -5.54 8.87 -3.58
CA SER A 46 -6.03 8.72 -2.22
C SER A 46 -5.05 7.85 -1.40
N LEU A 47 -5.11 8.00 -0.08
CA LEU A 47 -4.36 7.14 0.82
C LEU A 47 -4.74 5.67 0.62
N ALA A 48 -6.00 5.39 0.32
CA ALA A 48 -6.47 4.05 0.02
C ALA A 48 -5.74 3.44 -1.19
N HIS A 49 -5.52 4.25 -2.23
CA HIS A 49 -4.76 3.81 -3.41
C HIS A 49 -3.30 3.51 -3.05
N VAL A 50 -2.68 4.37 -2.23
CA VAL A 50 -1.31 4.15 -1.78
C VAL A 50 -1.22 2.85 -0.98
N LEU A 51 -2.20 2.59 -0.13
CA LEU A 51 -2.26 1.39 0.69
C LEU A 51 -2.31 0.12 -0.18
N GLN A 52 -3.16 0.10 -1.21
CA GLN A 52 -3.24 -1.04 -2.11
C GLN A 52 -1.93 -1.26 -2.87
N THR A 53 -1.34 -0.19 -3.36
CA THR A 53 -0.09 -0.26 -4.12
C THR A 53 1.06 -0.78 -3.25
N ALA A 54 1.15 -0.28 -2.03
CA ALA A 54 2.20 -0.70 -1.10
C ALA A 54 2.06 -2.17 -0.71
N ALA A 55 0.83 -2.61 -0.39
CA ALA A 55 0.59 -3.99 0.00
C ALA A 55 0.93 -4.96 -1.13
N LEU A 56 0.59 -4.60 -2.36
CA LEU A 56 0.91 -5.43 -3.52
C LEU A 56 2.42 -5.46 -3.77
N ALA A 57 3.07 -4.30 -3.71
CA ALA A 57 4.51 -4.18 -3.97
C ALA A 57 5.34 -4.95 -2.94
N LEU A 58 4.93 -4.93 -1.66
CA LEU A 58 5.62 -5.67 -0.61
C LEU A 58 5.58 -7.18 -0.88
N GLN A 59 4.41 -7.70 -1.27
CA GLN A 59 4.28 -9.11 -1.63
C GLN A 59 5.12 -9.45 -2.86
N ALA A 60 5.11 -8.62 -3.88
CA ALA A 60 5.88 -8.83 -5.09
C ALA A 60 7.38 -8.86 -4.79
N GLN A 61 7.87 -7.97 -3.93
CA GLN A 61 9.27 -7.96 -3.52
C GLN A 61 9.65 -9.20 -2.71
N ALA A 62 8.69 -9.78 -2.00
CA ALA A 62 8.89 -11.03 -1.27
C ALA A 62 8.87 -12.26 -2.19
N GLY A 63 8.61 -12.08 -3.48
CA GLY A 63 8.58 -13.16 -4.44
C GLY A 63 7.22 -13.81 -4.63
N CYS A 64 6.17 -13.25 -4.07
CA CYS A 64 4.82 -13.78 -4.24
C CYS A 64 4.28 -13.45 -5.63
N PRO A 65 3.61 -14.42 -6.30
CA PRO A 65 3.11 -14.21 -7.66
C PRO A 65 1.77 -13.45 -7.67
N VAL A 66 1.77 -12.22 -7.16
CA VAL A 66 0.57 -11.38 -7.09
C VAL A 66 0.69 -10.22 -8.05
N THR A 67 -0.38 -9.91 -8.78
CA THR A 67 -0.38 -8.84 -9.76
C THR A 67 -1.62 -7.94 -9.68
N PHE A 68 -2.62 -8.32 -8.89
CA PHE A 68 -3.90 -7.62 -8.88
C PHE A 68 -4.14 -6.89 -7.57
N ALA A 69 -4.48 -5.61 -7.70
CA ALA A 69 -5.02 -4.81 -6.61
C ALA A 69 -5.87 -3.71 -7.21
N ARG A 70 -6.90 -3.29 -6.48
CA ARG A 70 -7.81 -2.26 -6.96
C ARG A 70 -8.38 -1.45 -5.80
N THR A 71 -8.50 -0.15 -6.01
CA THR A 71 -9.19 0.76 -5.09
C THR A 71 -10.37 1.37 -5.82
N THR A 72 -11.56 1.26 -5.23
CA THR A 72 -12.80 1.75 -5.80
C THR A 72 -13.47 2.71 -4.81
N ALA A 73 -13.86 3.89 -5.30
CA ALA A 73 -14.62 4.84 -4.50
C ALA A 73 -16.04 4.29 -4.31
N THR A 74 -16.59 4.48 -3.11
CA THR A 74 -17.96 4.10 -2.79
C THR A 74 -18.88 5.29 -2.97
N THR A 75 -20.18 5.10 -2.70
CA THR A 75 -21.14 6.19 -2.74
C THR A 75 -20.94 7.19 -1.60
N ASP A 76 -20.25 6.79 -0.53
CA ASP A 76 -19.96 7.67 0.59
C ASP A 76 -18.64 8.42 0.33
N PRO A 77 -18.62 9.76 0.33
CA PRO A 77 -17.39 10.50 0.10
C PRO A 77 -16.29 10.12 1.07
N GLY A 78 -15.09 9.87 0.54
CA GLY A 78 -13.94 9.51 1.36
C GLY A 78 -13.88 8.06 1.81
N VAL A 79 -14.85 7.25 1.44
CA VAL A 79 -14.87 5.83 1.76
C VAL A 79 -14.52 5.04 0.50
N TYR A 80 -13.53 4.17 0.61
CA TYR A 80 -13.01 3.39 -0.51
C TYR A 80 -13.01 1.91 -0.18
N GLN A 81 -13.25 1.09 -1.19
CA GLN A 81 -13.05 -0.34 -1.11
C GLN A 81 -11.68 -0.68 -1.71
N VAL A 82 -10.85 -1.36 -0.95
CA VAL A 82 -9.51 -1.77 -1.39
C VAL A 82 -9.48 -3.29 -1.48
N VAL A 83 -9.05 -3.80 -2.63
CA VAL A 83 -8.91 -5.23 -2.88
C VAL A 83 -7.44 -5.49 -3.23
N VAL A 84 -6.80 -6.41 -2.52
CA VAL A 84 -5.38 -6.76 -2.76
C VAL A 84 -5.27 -8.28 -2.83
N GLU A 85 -4.75 -8.76 -3.94
CA GLU A 85 -4.49 -10.19 -4.15
C GLU A 85 -3.41 -10.68 -3.17
N TYR A 86 -3.54 -11.94 -2.73
CA TYR A 86 -2.49 -12.60 -1.96
C TYR A 86 -2.35 -14.04 -2.43
N SER A 87 -1.14 -14.59 -2.28
CA SER A 87 -0.91 -16.03 -2.54
C SER A 87 -1.21 -16.83 -1.28
N GLU A 88 -0.78 -16.33 -0.12
CA GLU A 88 -1.06 -16.93 1.19
C GLU A 88 -1.70 -15.86 2.09
N GLU A 89 -2.75 -16.24 2.81
CA GLU A 89 -3.51 -15.28 3.62
C GLU A 89 -2.65 -14.58 4.67
N ALA A 90 -1.80 -15.32 5.37
CA ALA A 90 -0.93 -14.74 6.39
C ALA A 90 0.02 -13.70 5.81
N VAL A 91 0.56 -13.98 4.64
CA VAL A 91 1.45 -13.04 3.94
C VAL A 91 0.69 -11.80 3.51
N GLY A 92 -0.50 -11.98 2.93
CA GLY A 92 -1.33 -10.86 2.48
C GLY A 92 -1.73 -9.94 3.63
N ARG A 93 -2.13 -10.51 4.76
CA ARG A 93 -2.51 -9.73 5.94
C ARG A 93 -1.34 -8.94 6.51
N LYS A 94 -0.17 -9.57 6.59
CA LYS A 94 1.02 -8.89 7.09
C LYS A 94 1.47 -7.79 6.14
N ALA A 95 1.42 -8.03 4.83
CA ALA A 95 1.76 -7.01 3.84
C ALA A 95 0.84 -5.80 3.96
N PHE A 96 -0.44 -6.02 4.23
CA PHE A 96 -1.40 -4.95 4.43
C PHE A 96 -1.07 -4.14 5.69
N GLU A 97 -0.73 -4.81 6.79
CA GLU A 97 -0.30 -4.14 8.02
C GLU A 97 0.99 -3.36 7.81
N ASP A 98 1.96 -3.94 7.12
CA ASP A 98 3.23 -3.29 6.83
C ASP A 98 3.02 -2.06 5.94
N ALA A 99 2.09 -2.14 4.99
CA ALA A 99 1.75 -1.00 4.14
C ALA A 99 1.18 0.16 4.98
N GLN A 100 0.36 -0.15 5.97
CA GLN A 100 -0.17 0.86 6.89
C GLN A 100 0.96 1.52 7.68
N GLN A 101 1.92 0.74 8.16
CA GLN A 101 3.07 1.26 8.89
C GLN A 101 3.94 2.15 8.01
N LEU A 102 4.15 1.75 6.77
CA LEU A 102 4.88 2.55 5.78
C LEU A 102 4.24 3.91 5.58
N ILE A 103 2.93 3.93 5.40
CA ILE A 103 2.18 5.17 5.21
C ILE A 103 2.28 6.06 6.46
N GLN A 104 2.14 5.49 7.64
CA GLN A 104 2.27 6.24 8.89
C GLN A 104 3.66 6.86 9.02
N ALA A 105 4.70 6.13 8.65
CA ALA A 105 6.06 6.64 8.67
C ALA A 105 6.24 7.78 7.68
N ALA A 106 5.63 7.69 6.51
CA ALA A 106 5.72 8.73 5.48
C ALA A 106 4.92 9.99 5.84
N LEU A 107 3.83 9.83 6.61
CA LEU A 107 3.02 10.96 7.06
C LEU A 107 3.67 11.73 8.21
N GLY A 108 4.35 11.00 9.11
CA GLY A 108 5.12 11.60 10.20
C GLY A 108 6.61 11.48 9.86
N ASN A 109 7.48 11.77 10.76
CA ASN A 109 8.92 11.59 10.56
C ASN A 109 9.37 10.24 11.12
N GLY A 110 8.57 9.19 10.89
CA GLY A 110 8.87 7.85 11.36
C GLY A 110 9.86 7.12 10.47
N SER A 111 10.18 5.90 10.85
CA SER A 111 11.06 5.04 10.07
C SER A 111 10.32 3.76 9.69
N PHE A 112 10.73 3.17 8.57
CA PHE A 112 10.19 1.90 8.09
C PHE A 112 11.33 1.13 7.44
N ASP A 113 11.57 -0.08 7.90
CA ASP A 113 12.61 -0.94 7.32
C ASP A 113 11.98 -1.86 6.27
N ALA A 114 12.03 -1.44 5.02
CA ALA A 114 11.44 -2.18 3.91
C ALA A 114 12.12 -3.53 3.71
N ASP A 115 13.44 -3.59 3.86
CA ASP A 115 14.19 -4.83 3.68
C ASP A 115 13.77 -5.87 4.71
N LYS A 116 13.61 -5.45 5.96
CA LYS A 116 13.15 -6.34 7.02
C LYS A 116 11.71 -6.79 6.78
N ALA A 117 10.84 -5.88 6.38
CA ALA A 117 9.44 -6.21 6.09
C ALA A 117 9.34 -7.26 4.98
N VAL A 118 10.10 -7.08 3.90
CA VAL A 118 10.13 -8.03 2.79
C VAL A 118 10.70 -9.38 3.24
N ALA A 119 11.76 -9.38 4.04
CA ALA A 119 12.36 -10.60 4.57
C ALA A 119 11.38 -11.38 5.44
N ASP A 120 10.64 -10.67 6.29
CA ASP A 120 9.62 -11.28 7.15
C ASP A 120 8.49 -11.92 6.34
N LEU A 121 8.09 -11.26 5.23
CA LEU A 121 7.08 -11.81 4.34
C LEU A 121 7.56 -13.08 3.64
N ARG A 122 8.84 -13.11 3.23
CA ARG A 122 9.43 -14.31 2.63
C ARG A 122 9.42 -15.47 3.61
N GLU A 123 9.76 -15.23 4.87
CA GLU A 123 9.72 -16.26 5.90
C GLU A 123 8.32 -16.83 6.08
N LEU A 124 7.32 -15.96 6.11
CA LEU A 124 5.93 -16.41 6.22
C LEU A 124 5.50 -17.24 5.02
N ASP A 125 5.90 -16.84 3.82
CA ASP A 125 5.56 -17.56 2.59
C ASP A 125 6.22 -18.95 2.58
N GLU A 126 7.46 -19.04 3.02
CA GLU A 126 8.20 -20.31 3.08
C GLU A 126 7.64 -21.27 4.12
N ASP A 127 7.10 -20.75 5.23
CA ASP A 127 6.52 -21.54 6.31
C ASP A 127 5.15 -22.09 5.96
N GLU A 128 4.52 -21.59 4.93
CA GLU A 128 3.23 -22.06 4.44
C GLU A 128 3.43 -23.14 3.37
#